data_43738c0179f31c78b4bfa257dbcb8bf7
#
_entry.id   43738c0179f31c78b4bfa257dbcb8bf7
#
_cell.length_a   1.000
_cell.length_b   1.000
_cell.length_c   1.000
_cell.angle_alpha   90.00
_cell.angle_beta   90.00
_cell.angle_gamma   90.00
#
_symmetry.space_group_name_H-M   'P 1'
#
loop_
_entity.id
_entity.type
_entity.pdbx_description
1 polymer ?
#
loop_
_entity_poly.entity_id
_entity_poly.type
_entity_poly.pdbx_seq_one_letter_code
_entity_poly.pdbx_strand_id
1 'polypeptide(L)'
;GAFCPTFSPAMDKNAGPINPARALGDGQVSVISQSGGLGFALFDRARPRNLAFRHVVTTGNEAALEVFDFVDYMLDEGKTDVFLLLLEDVKSPEKFKRVAARALRAGKPIIVGKIGQSEAGSRAVASHTAALAGSQTAYRAMFDRYGLIEARELDDMIDLAVGFLACGDRLPAGNRIGICTSSGGAGVWMADACAMAGLEIPVLDDATRKSIDAHIPSYGTSQNPVDSTAQGVHKMGYATFAGLVAQSSLIDGVVVAVTARRSAFLEGDLPKLKDLKKNSLKPVFMWTYTLPADRSVEILNEAGYPLFTGALGCARTMRALADYRALREQTLKKPQAAPAPHPGRAKVHAALAAAGGTVLSEWRARPLLDAYGIGGNGGTLARSVAEAEAATKTIGHPVALKVQSPDIPHKTEAGAVALNIGVGGARAAYERVLASAVRYAPTARIEGVLVQAMAPAGREVILGVNRDQRWGPLLMVGLGGVLVEAIRDVVLAPVPLDRGAAVALLGSLTGAAFLGPYRGMPAADTGALADLMVKLSQFAFDHAEDIAEVDLNPVIVHSDGDGVTVVDALIVKRTAHEAERHTAAE
;
A
#
# COMPACT_ATOMS: atom_id res chain seq x y z
N GLY A 1 30.17 -0.12 -6.91
CA GLY A 1 31.03 1.00 -6.53
C GLY A 1 30.22 2.26 -6.24
N ALA A 2 30.79 3.18 -5.49
CA ALA A 2 30.19 4.48 -5.19
C ALA A 2 30.94 5.58 -5.93
N PHE A 3 30.24 6.57 -6.45
CA PHE A 3 30.85 7.76 -6.99
C PHE A 3 30.05 9.02 -6.61
N CYS A 4 30.75 10.14 -6.52
CA CYS A 4 30.12 11.44 -6.38
C CYS A 4 30.17 12.15 -7.73
N PRO A 5 29.04 12.51 -8.36
CA PRO A 5 29.05 13.18 -9.67
C PRO A 5 29.82 14.49 -9.68
N THR A 6 29.90 15.16 -8.54
CA THR A 6 30.66 16.43 -8.38
C THR A 6 32.15 16.24 -8.50
N PHE A 7 32.68 15.04 -8.19
CA PHE A 7 34.13 14.78 -8.08
C PHE A 7 34.64 13.64 -8.97
N SER A 8 33.81 13.04 -9.82
CA SER A 8 34.25 11.92 -10.66
C SER A 8 34.61 12.35 -12.07
N PRO A 9 35.93 12.49 -12.41
CA PRO A 9 36.37 12.83 -13.77
C PRO A 9 35.98 11.78 -14.82
N ALA A 10 35.70 10.53 -14.41
CA ALA A 10 35.30 9.46 -15.31
C ALA A 10 33.94 9.70 -15.96
N MET A 11 33.04 10.43 -15.30
CA MET A 11 31.71 10.75 -15.83
C MET A 11 31.77 11.80 -16.94
N ASP A 12 32.71 12.75 -16.89
CA ASP A 12 32.85 13.78 -17.90
C ASP A 12 33.29 13.20 -19.26
N LYS A 13 34.03 12.10 -19.24
CA LYS A 13 34.53 11.45 -20.47
C LYS A 13 33.53 10.53 -21.14
N ASN A 14 32.61 9.92 -20.36
CA ASN A 14 31.73 8.87 -20.85
C ASN A 14 30.28 9.34 -21.10
N ALA A 15 29.90 10.50 -20.61
CA ALA A 15 28.51 10.94 -20.62
C ALA A 15 28.18 11.99 -21.71
N GLY A 16 29.08 12.23 -22.68
CA GLY A 16 28.89 13.22 -23.73
C GLY A 16 28.89 14.67 -23.20
N PRO A 17 28.53 15.67 -24.00
CA PRO A 17 28.51 17.07 -23.58
C PRO A 17 27.42 17.29 -22.50
N ILE A 18 27.79 17.05 -21.26
CA ILE A 18 26.99 17.40 -20.08
C ILE A 18 27.24 18.88 -19.83
N ASN A 19 26.20 19.65 -19.58
CA ASN A 19 26.38 20.94 -18.93
C ASN A 19 26.76 20.67 -17.46
N PRO A 20 28.05 20.77 -17.06
CA PRO A 20 28.49 20.38 -15.72
C PRO A 20 27.82 21.20 -14.64
N ALA A 21 27.49 22.47 -14.92
CA ALA A 21 26.86 23.38 -14.00
C ALA A 21 25.44 22.95 -13.56
N ARG A 22 24.73 22.11 -14.34
CA ARG A 22 23.39 21.60 -14.01
C ARG A 22 23.41 20.21 -13.38
N ALA A 23 24.46 19.43 -13.63
CA ALA A 23 24.52 18.03 -13.16
C ALA A 23 25.28 17.85 -11.85
N LEU A 24 26.16 18.78 -11.52
CA LEU A 24 27.23 18.66 -10.52
C LEU A 24 27.14 19.76 -9.43
N GLY A 25 25.96 20.22 -9.10
CA GLY A 25 25.75 21.15 -7.98
C GLY A 25 25.72 20.45 -6.62
N ASP A 26 25.52 21.23 -5.56
CA ASP A 26 25.10 20.72 -4.24
C ASP A 26 23.68 20.17 -4.37
N GLY A 27 23.58 18.97 -4.96
CA GLY A 27 22.32 18.34 -5.25
C GLY A 27 21.59 17.88 -3.99
N GLN A 28 20.28 17.74 -4.13
CA GLN A 28 19.37 17.33 -3.06
C GLN A 28 18.85 15.89 -3.26
N VAL A 29 19.25 15.22 -4.35
CA VAL A 29 18.83 13.86 -4.67
C VAL A 29 19.99 12.89 -4.47
N SER A 30 19.74 11.78 -3.79
CA SER A 30 20.69 10.68 -3.72
C SER A 30 20.12 9.42 -4.34
N VAL A 31 20.90 8.76 -5.19
CA VAL A 31 20.58 7.47 -5.82
C VAL A 31 21.38 6.37 -5.16
N ILE A 32 20.72 5.31 -4.73
CA ILE A 32 21.36 4.08 -4.25
C ILE A 32 20.75 2.90 -5.02
N SER A 33 21.57 2.13 -5.72
CA SER A 33 21.14 1.09 -6.64
C SER A 33 21.91 -0.20 -6.45
N GLN A 34 21.19 -1.32 -6.35
CA GLN A 34 21.81 -2.65 -6.41
C GLN A 34 22.30 -2.97 -7.83
N SER A 35 21.65 -2.40 -8.85
CA SER A 35 22.07 -2.53 -10.25
C SER A 35 22.98 -1.38 -10.67
N GLY A 36 24.22 -1.70 -11.08
CA GLY A 36 25.17 -0.70 -11.56
C GLY A 36 24.66 0.05 -12.79
N GLY A 37 24.21 -0.69 -13.81
CA GLY A 37 23.74 -0.10 -15.07
C GLY A 37 22.50 0.78 -14.90
N LEU A 38 21.51 0.33 -14.12
CA LEU A 38 20.28 1.11 -13.89
C LEU A 38 20.52 2.35 -13.03
N GLY A 39 21.44 2.27 -12.05
CA GLY A 39 21.82 3.46 -11.25
C GLY A 39 22.38 4.57 -12.12
N PHE A 40 23.25 4.24 -13.06
CA PHE A 40 23.78 5.21 -14.02
C PHE A 40 22.75 5.67 -15.03
N ALA A 41 21.90 4.77 -15.53
CA ALA A 41 20.81 5.13 -16.44
C ALA A 41 19.83 6.12 -15.80
N LEU A 42 19.49 5.93 -14.53
CA LEU A 42 18.63 6.85 -13.78
C LEU A 42 19.28 8.23 -13.66
N PHE A 43 20.58 8.29 -13.30
CA PHE A 43 21.34 9.53 -13.27
C PHE A 43 21.32 10.25 -14.62
N ASP A 44 21.59 9.52 -15.70
CA ASP A 44 21.66 10.08 -17.06
C ASP A 44 20.30 10.63 -17.53
N ARG A 45 19.23 9.87 -17.35
CA ARG A 45 17.86 10.26 -17.71
C ARG A 45 17.31 11.45 -16.91
N ALA A 46 17.77 11.63 -15.67
CA ALA A 46 17.29 12.69 -14.79
C ALA A 46 17.93 14.07 -15.07
N ARG A 47 19.10 14.11 -15.73
CA ARG A 47 19.79 15.36 -16.02
C ARG A 47 18.99 16.36 -16.86
N PRO A 48 18.31 15.96 -17.95
CA PRO A 48 17.48 16.88 -18.73
C PRO A 48 16.29 17.46 -17.94
N ARG A 49 15.91 16.80 -16.83
CA ARG A 49 14.85 17.23 -15.94
C ARG A 49 15.33 18.16 -14.82
N ASN A 50 16.57 18.69 -14.94
CA ASN A 50 17.19 19.61 -14.00
C ASN A 50 17.31 19.07 -12.56
N LEU A 51 17.44 17.73 -12.40
CA LEU A 51 17.75 17.12 -11.11
C LEU A 51 19.25 17.21 -10.81
N ALA A 52 19.58 17.80 -9.66
CA ALA A 52 20.94 17.83 -9.14
C ALA A 52 21.15 16.71 -8.12
N PHE A 53 22.17 15.90 -8.32
CA PHE A 53 22.49 14.75 -7.50
C PHE A 53 23.54 15.08 -6.44
N ARG A 54 23.30 14.59 -5.23
CA ARG A 54 24.26 14.61 -4.13
C ARG A 54 25.17 13.39 -4.18
N HIS A 55 24.55 12.22 -4.20
CA HIS A 55 25.24 10.94 -4.25
C HIS A 55 24.63 10.04 -5.34
N VAL A 56 25.48 9.27 -5.99
CA VAL A 56 25.05 8.12 -6.80
C VAL A 56 25.90 6.92 -6.39
N VAL A 57 25.27 5.95 -5.74
CA VAL A 57 25.93 4.78 -5.16
C VAL A 57 25.40 3.52 -5.83
N THR A 58 26.29 2.63 -6.25
CA THR A 58 25.89 1.28 -6.69
C THR A 58 26.48 0.26 -5.74
N THR A 59 25.62 -0.52 -5.09
CA THR A 59 25.98 -1.47 -4.03
C THR A 59 26.33 -2.86 -4.58
N GLY A 60 25.77 -3.23 -5.74
CA GLY A 60 25.94 -4.58 -6.29
C GLY A 60 25.31 -5.62 -5.38
N ASN A 61 26.02 -6.73 -5.15
CA ASN A 61 25.52 -7.87 -4.36
C ASN A 61 25.52 -7.65 -2.83
N GLU A 62 25.94 -6.48 -2.36
CA GLU A 62 25.85 -6.08 -0.94
C GLU A 62 26.55 -7.08 0.01
N ALA A 63 27.83 -7.32 -0.23
CA ALA A 63 28.60 -8.25 0.58
C ALA A 63 28.89 -7.73 2.00
N ALA A 64 28.93 -6.39 2.18
CA ALA A 64 29.23 -5.75 3.46
C ALA A 64 28.22 -4.66 3.81
N LEU A 65 28.02 -3.67 2.93
CA LEU A 65 27.07 -2.57 3.13
C LEU A 65 25.88 -2.74 2.19
N GLU A 66 24.67 -2.48 2.70
CA GLU A 66 23.41 -2.53 1.99
C GLU A 66 22.91 -1.13 1.61
N VAL A 67 21.93 -1.05 0.72
CA VAL A 67 21.24 0.19 0.35
C VAL A 67 20.85 1.01 1.58
N PHE A 68 20.29 0.39 2.62
CA PHE A 68 19.80 1.10 3.80
C PHE A 68 20.90 1.59 4.74
N ASP A 69 22.13 1.09 4.67
CA ASP A 69 23.28 1.69 5.37
C ASP A 69 23.62 3.05 4.79
N PHE A 70 23.57 3.18 3.46
CA PHE A 70 23.80 4.45 2.78
C PHE A 70 22.68 5.44 3.02
N VAL A 71 21.40 5.00 3.01
CA VAL A 71 20.28 5.88 3.34
C VAL A 71 20.42 6.41 4.77
N ASP A 72 20.75 5.56 5.73
CA ASP A 72 20.90 5.93 7.15
C ASP A 72 22.02 6.97 7.33
N TYR A 73 23.19 6.74 6.71
CA TYR A 73 24.31 7.69 6.68
C TYR A 73 23.91 9.03 6.08
N MET A 74 23.22 9.04 4.93
CA MET A 74 22.81 10.27 4.25
C MET A 74 21.70 11.02 5.00
N LEU A 75 20.89 10.32 5.81
CA LEU A 75 19.97 10.95 6.75
C LEU A 75 20.72 11.68 7.87
N ASP A 76 21.85 11.13 8.36
CA ASP A 76 22.72 11.80 9.34
C ASP A 76 23.42 13.02 8.73
N GLU A 77 23.86 12.91 7.46
CA GLU A 77 24.44 14.05 6.74
C GLU A 77 23.45 15.20 6.58
N GLY A 78 22.13 14.90 6.46
CA GLY A 78 21.05 15.89 6.41
C GLY A 78 20.95 16.69 5.10
N LYS A 79 21.72 16.35 4.07
CA LYS A 79 21.80 17.11 2.81
C LYS A 79 20.98 16.52 1.66
N THR A 80 20.46 15.31 1.82
CA THR A 80 19.57 14.67 0.85
C THR A 80 18.12 14.98 1.19
N ASP A 81 17.35 15.45 0.21
CA ASP A 81 15.91 15.71 0.36
C ASP A 81 15.06 14.60 -0.24
N VAL A 82 15.53 13.93 -1.29
CA VAL A 82 14.82 12.83 -1.94
C VAL A 82 15.79 11.67 -2.21
N PHE A 83 15.38 10.46 -1.81
CA PHE A 83 16.12 9.23 -2.10
C PHE A 83 15.47 8.48 -3.27
N LEU A 84 16.30 8.02 -4.21
CA LEU A 84 15.92 7.15 -5.32
C LEU A 84 16.60 5.79 -5.14
N LEU A 85 15.82 4.77 -4.89
CA LEU A 85 16.34 3.41 -4.66
C LEU A 85 15.95 2.48 -5.79
N LEU A 86 16.92 1.70 -6.30
CA LEU A 86 16.68 0.59 -7.21
C LEU A 86 17.00 -0.72 -6.48
N LEU A 87 15.94 -1.45 -6.12
CA LEU A 87 16.02 -2.61 -5.24
C LEU A 87 15.69 -3.91 -5.98
N GLU A 88 16.60 -4.86 -5.95
CA GLU A 88 16.36 -6.27 -6.31
C GLU A 88 15.85 -7.04 -5.09
N ASP A 89 16.46 -6.76 -3.92
CA ASP A 89 16.18 -7.44 -2.67
C ASP A 89 16.45 -6.57 -1.44
N VAL A 90 15.88 -6.94 -0.28
CA VAL A 90 16.19 -6.35 1.03
C VAL A 90 16.76 -7.45 1.91
N LYS A 91 18.03 -7.35 2.27
CA LYS A 91 18.73 -8.37 3.06
C LYS A 91 18.43 -8.29 4.55
N SER A 92 18.36 -7.07 5.09
CA SER A 92 18.12 -6.83 6.51
C SER A 92 16.76 -6.13 6.72
N PRO A 93 15.65 -6.88 6.91
CA PRO A 93 14.32 -6.33 7.11
C PRO A 93 14.21 -5.35 8.27
N GLU A 94 14.87 -5.62 9.37
CA GLU A 94 14.82 -4.75 10.56
C GLU A 94 15.54 -3.41 10.32
N LYS A 95 16.65 -3.43 9.58
CA LYS A 95 17.33 -2.21 9.14
C LYS A 95 16.44 -1.40 8.20
N PHE A 96 15.80 -2.07 7.22
CA PHE A 96 14.80 -1.45 6.33
C PHE A 96 13.72 -0.74 7.15
N LYS A 97 13.04 -1.45 8.06
CA LYS A 97 11.96 -0.90 8.89
C LYS A 97 12.41 0.34 9.66
N ARG A 98 13.55 0.26 10.32
CA ARG A 98 14.12 1.34 11.13
C ARG A 98 14.45 2.58 10.28
N VAL A 99 15.17 2.37 9.18
CA VAL A 99 15.68 3.47 8.34
C VAL A 99 14.55 4.12 7.54
N ALA A 100 13.62 3.33 7.00
CA ALA A 100 12.45 3.84 6.28
C ALA A 100 11.52 4.65 7.20
N ALA A 101 11.24 4.16 8.41
CA ALA A 101 10.47 4.90 9.41
C ALA A 101 11.16 6.22 9.81
N ARG A 102 12.50 6.22 9.92
CA ARG A 102 13.29 7.42 10.20
C ARG A 102 13.17 8.44 9.06
N ALA A 103 13.31 8.00 7.80
CA ALA A 103 13.20 8.85 6.62
C ALA A 103 11.80 9.49 6.52
N LEU A 104 10.72 8.70 6.72
CA LEU A 104 9.34 9.18 6.70
C LEU A 104 9.11 10.26 7.78
N ARG A 105 9.57 10.04 9.01
CA ARG A 105 9.46 11.02 10.10
C ARG A 105 10.24 12.29 9.81
N ALA A 106 11.44 12.16 9.24
CA ALA A 106 12.28 13.28 8.83
C ALA A 106 11.72 14.08 7.63
N GLY A 107 10.67 13.57 6.98
CA GLY A 107 10.11 14.19 5.77
C GLY A 107 11.01 14.03 4.54
N LYS A 108 11.83 12.97 4.50
CA LYS A 108 12.72 12.63 3.40
C LYS A 108 12.11 11.46 2.60
N PRO A 109 11.39 11.71 1.51
CA PRO A 109 10.75 10.66 0.73
C PRO A 109 11.77 9.70 0.11
N ILE A 110 11.42 8.43 0.14
CA ILE A 110 12.14 7.35 -0.53
C ILE A 110 11.28 6.87 -1.71
N ILE A 111 11.75 7.08 -2.92
CA ILE A 111 11.13 6.60 -4.15
C ILE A 111 11.86 5.32 -4.56
N VAL A 112 11.12 4.24 -4.74
CA VAL A 112 11.69 2.91 -4.98
C VAL A 112 11.25 2.32 -6.30
N GLY A 113 12.19 1.91 -7.13
CA GLY A 113 12.00 1.02 -8.27
C GLY A 113 12.32 -0.42 -7.85
N LYS A 114 11.30 -1.25 -7.59
CA LYS A 114 11.49 -2.66 -7.26
C LYS A 114 11.66 -3.47 -8.54
N ILE A 115 12.78 -4.15 -8.66
CA ILE A 115 13.13 -5.01 -9.79
C ILE A 115 12.74 -6.46 -9.48
N GLY A 116 12.41 -7.24 -10.50
CA GLY A 116 12.07 -8.67 -10.33
C GLY A 116 10.67 -8.90 -9.77
N GLN A 117 9.70 -8.08 -10.16
CA GLN A 117 8.30 -8.18 -9.67
C GLN A 117 7.49 -9.27 -10.36
N SER A 118 7.76 -9.56 -11.64
CA SER A 118 7.09 -10.63 -12.37
C SER A 118 7.78 -11.97 -12.14
N GLU A 119 7.09 -13.07 -12.42
CA GLU A 119 7.69 -14.41 -12.34
C GLU A 119 8.94 -14.53 -13.24
N ALA A 120 8.90 -13.98 -14.45
CA ALA A 120 10.05 -13.92 -15.34
C ALA A 120 11.18 -13.05 -14.78
N GLY A 121 10.85 -11.89 -14.25
CA GLY A 121 11.81 -11.00 -13.60
C GLY A 121 12.43 -11.63 -12.35
N SER A 122 11.63 -12.32 -11.53
CA SER A 122 12.11 -13.04 -10.34
C SER A 122 13.10 -14.14 -10.69
N ARG A 123 12.82 -14.93 -11.75
CA ARG A 123 13.79 -15.93 -12.26
C ARG A 123 15.09 -15.29 -12.75
N ALA A 124 14.99 -14.15 -13.42
CA ALA A 124 16.16 -13.42 -13.89
C ALA A 124 17.02 -12.90 -12.73
N VAL A 125 16.41 -12.30 -11.71
CA VAL A 125 17.11 -11.84 -10.48
C VAL A 125 17.76 -13.03 -9.77
N ALA A 126 17.05 -14.13 -9.56
CA ALA A 126 17.60 -15.33 -8.92
C ALA A 126 18.82 -15.89 -9.65
N SER A 127 18.84 -15.87 -10.99
CA SER A 127 19.99 -16.32 -11.78
C SER A 127 21.17 -15.32 -11.73
N HIS A 128 20.91 -14.04 -11.46
CA HIS A 128 21.92 -13.00 -11.48
C HIS A 128 22.58 -12.76 -10.11
N THR A 129 21.80 -12.90 -9.02
CA THR A 129 22.22 -12.55 -7.65
C THR A 129 22.13 -13.68 -6.65
N ALA A 130 21.67 -14.89 -7.07
CA ALA A 130 21.34 -16.03 -6.19
C ALA A 130 20.30 -15.71 -5.09
N ALA A 131 19.60 -14.58 -5.18
CA ALA A 131 18.57 -14.18 -4.24
C ALA A 131 17.22 -14.79 -4.62
N LEU A 132 16.51 -15.36 -3.64
CA LEU A 132 15.10 -15.72 -3.79
C LEU A 132 14.26 -14.44 -3.80
N ALA A 133 13.59 -14.14 -4.91
CA ALA A 133 12.68 -13.01 -4.98
C ALA A 133 11.52 -13.21 -3.99
N GLY A 134 11.34 -12.27 -3.06
CA GLY A 134 10.21 -12.29 -2.14
C GLY A 134 8.89 -11.95 -2.84
N SER A 135 7.76 -12.22 -2.16
CA SER A 135 6.42 -11.92 -2.67
C SER A 135 6.27 -10.42 -2.97
N GLN A 136 5.89 -10.04 -4.19
CA GLN A 136 5.62 -8.66 -4.58
C GLN A 136 4.59 -8.00 -3.67
N THR A 137 3.55 -8.73 -3.30
CA THR A 137 2.49 -8.24 -2.42
C THR A 137 3.04 -7.90 -1.03
N ALA A 138 3.97 -8.72 -0.51
CA ALA A 138 4.63 -8.44 0.76
C ALA A 138 5.53 -7.20 0.68
N TYR A 139 6.31 -7.01 -0.40
CA TYR A 139 7.09 -5.79 -0.61
C TYR A 139 6.20 -4.55 -0.66
N ARG A 140 5.09 -4.59 -1.40
CA ARG A 140 4.14 -3.48 -1.48
C ARG A 140 3.56 -3.15 -0.10
N ALA A 141 3.13 -4.16 0.66
CA ALA A 141 2.63 -3.95 2.02
C ALA A 141 3.67 -3.27 2.93
N MET A 142 4.95 -3.62 2.79
CA MET A 142 6.03 -2.97 3.51
C MET A 142 6.28 -1.54 3.04
N PHE A 143 6.28 -1.29 1.73
CA PHE A 143 6.45 0.06 1.18
C PHE A 143 5.33 0.98 1.62
N ASP A 144 4.08 0.54 1.53
CA ASP A 144 2.91 1.31 1.98
C ASP A 144 2.99 1.63 3.48
N ARG A 145 3.38 0.66 4.31
CA ARG A 145 3.50 0.84 5.76
C ARG A 145 4.56 1.85 6.16
N TYR A 146 5.70 1.84 5.47
CA TYR A 146 6.87 2.67 5.81
C TYR A 146 7.03 3.89 4.92
N GLY A 147 6.07 4.16 4.04
CA GLY A 147 6.01 5.37 3.21
C GLY A 147 7.04 5.43 2.09
N LEU A 148 7.46 4.26 1.57
CA LEU A 148 8.21 4.23 0.32
C LEU A 148 7.23 4.37 -0.85
N ILE A 149 7.60 5.19 -1.82
CA ILE A 149 6.78 5.46 -3.00
C ILE A 149 7.24 4.56 -4.13
N GLU A 150 6.44 3.55 -4.49
CA GLU A 150 6.79 2.61 -5.56
C GLU A 150 6.60 3.27 -6.93
N ALA A 151 7.70 3.37 -7.69
CA ALA A 151 7.70 3.80 -9.07
C ALA A 151 7.57 2.61 -10.03
N ARG A 152 6.90 2.85 -11.16
CA ARG A 152 6.63 1.82 -12.19
C ARG A 152 7.78 1.65 -13.19
N GLU A 153 8.52 2.72 -13.41
CA GLU A 153 9.65 2.80 -14.36
C GLU A 153 10.60 3.95 -14.00
N LEU A 154 11.72 4.06 -14.70
CA LEU A 154 12.73 5.07 -14.41
C LEU A 154 12.22 6.50 -14.59
N ASP A 155 11.40 6.77 -15.61
CA ASP A 155 10.84 8.10 -15.84
C ASP A 155 9.82 8.49 -14.78
N ASP A 156 9.07 7.52 -14.26
CA ASP A 156 8.16 7.70 -13.12
C ASP A 156 8.93 8.04 -11.83
N MET A 157 10.11 7.41 -11.59
CA MET A 157 10.99 7.80 -10.48
C MET A 157 11.44 9.26 -10.59
N ILE A 158 11.75 9.70 -11.80
CA ILE A 158 12.19 11.08 -12.07
C ILE A 158 11.02 12.05 -11.88
N ASP A 159 9.85 11.74 -12.41
CA ASP A 159 8.65 12.56 -12.23
C ASP A 159 8.30 12.75 -10.75
N LEU A 160 8.34 11.68 -9.95
CA LEU A 160 8.14 11.73 -8.51
C LEU A 160 9.20 12.62 -7.83
N ALA A 161 10.48 12.43 -8.16
CA ALA A 161 11.58 13.21 -7.57
C ALA A 161 11.44 14.70 -7.84
N VAL A 162 11.18 15.09 -9.09
CA VAL A 162 11.00 16.51 -9.44
C VAL A 162 9.76 17.10 -8.77
N GLY A 163 8.70 16.33 -8.61
CA GLY A 163 7.50 16.74 -7.90
C GLY A 163 7.75 17.02 -6.43
N PHE A 164 8.42 16.10 -5.71
CA PHE A 164 8.77 16.29 -4.30
C PHE A 164 9.69 17.50 -4.10
N LEU A 165 10.74 17.63 -4.90
CA LEU A 165 11.64 18.78 -4.80
C LEU A 165 10.94 20.11 -5.12
N ALA A 166 10.07 20.12 -6.14
CA ALA A 166 9.33 21.33 -6.49
C ALA A 166 8.36 21.77 -5.38
N CYS A 167 7.78 20.84 -4.66
CA CYS A 167 6.84 21.14 -3.57
C CYS A 167 7.55 21.50 -2.27
N GLY A 168 8.68 20.86 -1.97
CA GLY A 168 9.33 20.98 -0.67
C GLY A 168 8.33 20.65 0.45
N ASP A 169 8.14 21.56 1.42
CA ASP A 169 7.20 21.36 2.52
C ASP A 169 5.73 21.64 2.15
N ARG A 170 5.46 22.16 0.95
CA ARG A 170 4.10 22.51 0.48
C ARG A 170 3.43 21.36 -0.25
N LEU A 171 3.33 20.19 0.38
CA LEU A 171 2.65 19.05 -0.17
C LEU A 171 1.11 19.26 -0.19
N PRO A 172 0.36 18.68 -1.17
CA PRO A 172 -1.10 18.81 -1.23
C PRO A 172 -1.74 18.30 0.06
N ALA A 173 -2.78 19.00 0.54
CA ALA A 173 -3.49 18.60 1.76
C ALA A 173 -4.45 17.42 1.56
N GLY A 174 -4.78 17.12 0.31
CA GLY A 174 -5.68 16.04 -0.11
C GLY A 174 -5.56 15.79 -1.61
N ASN A 175 -6.51 15.05 -2.15
CA ASN A 175 -6.51 14.55 -3.53
C ASN A 175 -7.37 15.37 -4.51
N ARG A 176 -7.89 16.53 -4.11
CA ARG A 176 -8.77 17.37 -4.91
C ARG A 176 -7.95 18.35 -5.76
N ILE A 177 -8.07 18.28 -7.08
CA ILE A 177 -7.21 19.00 -8.00
C ILE A 177 -8.02 19.98 -8.86
N GLY A 178 -7.50 21.20 -8.99
CA GLY A 178 -7.93 22.17 -9.98
C GLY A 178 -7.08 22.03 -11.25
N ILE A 179 -7.72 22.04 -12.41
CA ILE A 179 -7.06 21.98 -13.70
C ILE A 179 -7.32 23.29 -14.43
N CYS A 180 -6.25 23.89 -14.99
CA CYS A 180 -6.33 25.09 -15.80
C CYS A 180 -5.62 24.84 -17.13
N THR A 181 -6.23 25.26 -18.24
CA THR A 181 -5.71 25.01 -19.58
C THR A 181 -6.08 26.12 -20.56
N SER A 182 -5.33 26.22 -21.66
CA SER A 182 -5.71 27.02 -22.86
C SER A 182 -6.39 26.18 -23.96
N SER A 183 -6.64 24.89 -23.71
CA SER A 183 -7.18 23.94 -24.66
C SER A 183 -8.14 22.98 -23.96
N GLY A 184 -9.43 23.04 -24.31
CA GLY A 184 -10.46 22.18 -23.72
C GLY A 184 -10.11 20.70 -23.79
N GLY A 185 -9.64 20.21 -24.94
CA GLY A 185 -9.22 18.81 -25.09
C GLY A 185 -8.07 18.40 -24.16
N ALA A 186 -7.10 19.30 -23.92
CA ALA A 186 -6.01 19.03 -22.99
C ALA A 186 -6.52 19.00 -21.54
N GLY A 187 -7.51 19.84 -21.19
CA GLY A 187 -8.17 19.81 -19.88
C GLY A 187 -8.88 18.49 -19.62
N VAL A 188 -9.65 17.99 -20.58
CA VAL A 188 -10.34 16.70 -20.49
C VAL A 188 -9.33 15.55 -20.33
N TRP A 189 -8.28 15.52 -21.17
CA TRP A 189 -7.24 14.50 -21.07
C TRP A 189 -6.55 14.47 -19.71
N MET A 190 -6.26 15.63 -19.13
CA MET A 190 -5.67 15.70 -17.79
C MET A 190 -6.66 15.29 -16.70
N ALA A 191 -7.95 15.61 -16.84
CA ALA A 191 -8.98 15.17 -15.90
C ALA A 191 -9.09 13.64 -15.87
N ASP A 192 -9.07 12.98 -17.05
CA ASP A 192 -9.05 11.52 -17.13
C ASP A 192 -7.79 10.93 -16.46
N ALA A 193 -6.61 11.51 -16.71
CA ALA A 193 -5.37 11.09 -16.08
C ALA A 193 -5.42 11.24 -14.55
N CYS A 194 -6.01 12.33 -14.06
CA CYS A 194 -6.22 12.56 -12.63
C CYS A 194 -7.16 11.51 -12.02
N ALA A 195 -8.29 11.24 -12.69
CA ALA A 195 -9.25 10.22 -12.25
C ALA A 195 -8.60 8.82 -12.21
N MET A 196 -7.82 8.45 -13.24
CA MET A 196 -7.05 7.20 -13.28
C MET A 196 -6.00 7.10 -12.16
N ALA A 197 -5.48 8.23 -11.68
CA ALA A 197 -4.57 8.30 -10.55
C ALA A 197 -5.29 8.34 -9.18
N GLY A 198 -6.62 8.32 -9.13
CA GLY A 198 -7.41 8.41 -7.91
C GLY A 198 -7.49 9.83 -7.32
N LEU A 199 -7.30 10.85 -8.16
CA LEU A 199 -7.52 12.25 -7.80
C LEU A 199 -8.96 12.66 -8.12
N GLU A 200 -9.48 13.63 -7.37
CA GLU A 200 -10.80 14.19 -7.55
C GLU A 200 -10.73 15.54 -8.25
N ILE A 201 -11.69 15.81 -9.13
CA ILE A 201 -11.79 17.07 -9.89
C ILE A 201 -13.12 17.75 -9.53
N PRO A 202 -13.23 18.37 -8.34
CA PRO A 202 -14.48 19.01 -7.91
C PRO A 202 -14.79 20.25 -8.75
N VAL A 203 -16.07 20.57 -8.88
CA VAL A 203 -16.50 21.86 -9.40
C VAL A 203 -16.01 22.96 -8.46
N LEU A 204 -15.44 24.03 -9.00
CA LEU A 204 -14.95 25.15 -8.20
C LEU A 204 -16.10 25.92 -7.55
N ASP A 205 -15.83 26.58 -6.43
CA ASP A 205 -16.80 27.43 -5.77
C ASP A 205 -17.20 28.65 -6.64
N ASP A 206 -18.40 29.18 -6.39
CA ASP A 206 -18.98 30.24 -7.22
C ASP A 206 -18.14 31.54 -7.20
N ALA A 207 -17.49 31.86 -6.11
CA ALA A 207 -16.63 33.04 -6.00
C ALA A 207 -15.41 32.92 -6.90
N THR A 208 -14.76 31.76 -6.89
CA THR A 208 -13.63 31.45 -7.77
C THR A 208 -14.05 31.44 -9.22
N ARG A 209 -15.18 30.79 -9.56
CA ARG A 209 -15.71 30.75 -10.92
C ARG A 209 -16.02 32.14 -11.45
N LYS A 210 -16.72 32.98 -10.67
CA LYS A 210 -17.03 34.36 -11.02
C LYS A 210 -15.77 35.20 -11.29
N SER A 211 -14.72 34.98 -10.50
CA SER A 211 -13.43 35.65 -10.71
C SER A 211 -12.77 35.23 -12.04
N ILE A 212 -12.88 33.95 -12.41
CA ILE A 212 -12.36 33.43 -13.67
C ILE A 212 -13.19 33.94 -14.86
N ASP A 213 -14.53 33.91 -14.76
CA ASP A 213 -15.46 34.32 -15.80
C ASP A 213 -15.24 35.77 -16.25
N ALA A 214 -14.77 36.64 -15.36
CA ALA A 214 -14.41 38.03 -15.68
C ALA A 214 -13.23 38.16 -16.65
N HIS A 215 -12.48 37.09 -16.87
CA HIS A 215 -11.23 37.12 -17.65
C HIS A 215 -11.24 36.19 -18.89
N ILE A 216 -12.21 35.32 -19.00
CA ILE A 216 -12.35 34.40 -20.14
C ILE A 216 -13.41 34.86 -21.13
N PRO A 217 -13.30 34.53 -22.44
CA PRO A 217 -14.33 34.77 -23.40
C PRO A 217 -15.55 33.85 -23.15
N SER A 218 -16.70 34.21 -23.74
CA SER A 218 -17.98 33.49 -23.54
C SER A 218 -17.99 32.01 -23.93
N TYR A 219 -17.01 31.56 -24.70
CA TYR A 219 -16.83 30.16 -25.10
C TYR A 219 -15.81 29.40 -24.23
N GLY A 220 -15.18 30.07 -23.27
CA GLY A 220 -14.40 29.42 -22.23
C GLY A 220 -15.28 28.86 -21.12
N THR A 221 -14.69 28.17 -20.18
CA THR A 221 -15.41 27.65 -19.02
C THR A 221 -14.61 27.81 -17.73
N SER A 222 -15.29 28.28 -16.67
CA SER A 222 -14.76 28.37 -15.31
C SER A 222 -15.01 27.12 -14.47
N GLN A 223 -15.67 26.12 -15.04
CA GLN A 223 -15.78 24.82 -14.38
C GLN A 223 -14.42 24.13 -14.32
N ASN A 224 -14.25 23.18 -13.43
CA ASN A 224 -13.05 22.38 -13.38
C ASN A 224 -13.18 21.14 -14.29
N PRO A 225 -12.36 20.99 -15.33
CA PRO A 225 -11.23 21.81 -15.79
C PRO A 225 -11.63 23.22 -16.28
N VAL A 226 -10.83 24.21 -15.89
CA VAL A 226 -10.96 25.60 -16.34
C VAL A 226 -10.34 25.74 -17.74
N ASP A 227 -11.15 25.96 -18.77
CA ASP A 227 -10.65 26.32 -20.10
C ASP A 227 -10.60 27.84 -20.22
N SER A 228 -9.43 28.40 -19.96
CA SER A 228 -9.16 29.83 -20.08
C SER A 228 -9.02 30.29 -21.53
N THR A 229 -9.04 29.39 -22.48
CA THR A 229 -8.80 29.56 -23.91
C THR A 229 -7.44 30.17 -24.27
N ALA A 230 -7.02 30.05 -25.53
CA ALA A 230 -5.79 30.66 -26.00
C ALA A 230 -5.81 32.20 -25.87
N GLN A 231 -6.99 32.84 -26.08
CA GLN A 231 -7.14 34.29 -25.93
C GLN A 231 -7.01 34.75 -24.48
N GLY A 232 -7.61 34.04 -23.56
CA GLY A 232 -7.48 34.33 -22.12
C GLY A 232 -6.03 34.24 -21.65
N VAL A 233 -5.33 33.15 -22.02
CA VAL A 233 -3.91 32.99 -21.69
C VAL A 233 -3.05 34.06 -22.36
N HIS A 234 -3.33 34.43 -23.63
CA HIS A 234 -2.58 35.50 -24.29
C HIS A 234 -2.71 36.83 -23.54
N LYS A 235 -3.89 37.13 -23.00
CA LYS A 235 -4.15 38.38 -22.27
C LYS A 235 -3.61 38.38 -20.85
N MET A 236 -3.77 37.27 -20.12
CA MET A 236 -3.58 37.23 -18.66
C MET A 236 -2.36 36.40 -18.24
N GLY A 237 -1.94 35.43 -19.04
CA GLY A 237 -0.93 34.42 -18.72
C GLY A 237 -1.48 33.19 -17.96
N TYR A 238 -0.75 32.10 -17.99
CA TYR A 238 -1.08 30.87 -17.25
C TYR A 238 -1.03 31.07 -15.73
N ALA A 239 -0.04 31.85 -15.25
CA ALA A 239 0.14 32.09 -13.82
C ALA A 239 -1.08 32.76 -13.19
N THR A 240 -1.73 33.69 -13.90
CA THR A 240 -2.94 34.38 -13.39
C THR A 240 -4.08 33.39 -13.18
N PHE A 241 -4.39 32.56 -14.17
CA PHE A 241 -5.46 31.56 -14.05
C PHE A 241 -5.13 30.49 -13.01
N ALA A 242 -3.89 30.00 -12.97
CA ALA A 242 -3.47 29.07 -11.93
C ALA A 242 -3.62 29.66 -10.51
N GLY A 243 -3.29 30.94 -10.35
CA GLY A 243 -3.48 31.67 -9.11
C GLY A 243 -4.94 31.81 -8.69
N LEU A 244 -5.85 32.12 -9.64
CA LEU A 244 -7.29 32.17 -9.38
C LEU A 244 -7.84 30.81 -8.96
N VAL A 245 -7.49 29.75 -9.69
CA VAL A 245 -7.88 28.37 -9.36
C VAL A 245 -7.34 27.97 -7.98
N ALA A 246 -6.09 28.33 -7.66
CA ALA A 246 -5.48 28.00 -6.38
C ALA A 246 -6.17 28.65 -5.16
N GLN A 247 -6.97 29.70 -5.37
CA GLN A 247 -7.74 30.36 -4.30
C GLN A 247 -8.95 29.54 -3.82
N SER A 248 -9.48 28.62 -4.66
CA SER A 248 -10.62 27.81 -4.27
C SER A 248 -10.31 26.93 -3.06
N SER A 249 -11.16 26.97 -2.04
CA SER A 249 -11.04 26.11 -0.85
C SER A 249 -11.39 24.63 -1.13
N LEU A 250 -11.96 24.35 -2.31
CA LEU A 250 -12.41 23.03 -2.69
C LEU A 250 -11.32 22.16 -3.31
N ILE A 251 -10.11 22.71 -3.53
CA ILE A 251 -8.97 21.98 -4.13
C ILE A 251 -7.74 22.03 -3.23
N ASP A 252 -6.84 21.07 -3.43
CA ASP A 252 -5.62 20.87 -2.65
C ASP A 252 -4.34 21.09 -3.49
N GLY A 253 -4.46 21.09 -4.81
CA GLY A 253 -3.38 21.33 -5.75
C GLY A 253 -3.90 21.78 -7.11
N VAL A 254 -3.02 22.28 -7.97
CA VAL A 254 -3.35 22.76 -9.32
C VAL A 254 -2.45 22.11 -10.36
N VAL A 255 -3.03 21.67 -11.46
CA VAL A 255 -2.30 21.28 -12.67
C VAL A 255 -2.63 22.26 -13.79
N VAL A 256 -1.59 22.83 -14.39
CA VAL A 256 -1.71 23.76 -15.53
C VAL A 256 -1.28 23.01 -16.79
N ALA A 257 -2.21 22.81 -17.71
CA ALA A 257 -1.91 22.26 -19.02
C ALA A 257 -1.46 23.39 -19.97
N VAL A 258 -0.15 23.43 -20.26
CA VAL A 258 0.47 24.50 -21.06
C VAL A 258 0.83 24.04 -22.47
N THR A 259 0.78 24.97 -23.42
CA THR A 259 1.50 24.78 -24.68
C THR A 259 2.92 25.28 -24.51
N ALA A 260 3.89 24.38 -24.60
CA ALA A 260 5.31 24.69 -24.42
C ALA A 260 6.09 24.68 -25.76
N ARG A 261 5.38 24.57 -26.90
CA ARG A 261 6.01 24.55 -28.23
C ARG A 261 6.70 25.86 -28.59
N ARG A 262 6.21 26.98 -28.05
CA ARG A 262 6.78 28.32 -28.25
C ARG A 262 6.93 29.01 -26.90
N SER A 263 8.09 29.62 -26.66
CA SER A 263 8.44 30.25 -25.37
C SER A 263 7.72 31.58 -25.11
N ALA A 264 7.25 32.27 -26.16
CA ALA A 264 6.78 33.64 -26.07
C ALA A 264 5.69 33.89 -24.99
N PHE A 265 4.75 32.95 -24.81
CA PHE A 265 3.72 33.08 -23.75
C PHE A 265 4.30 32.93 -22.34
N LEU A 266 5.29 32.05 -22.20
CA LEU A 266 5.92 31.78 -20.91
C LEU A 266 6.95 32.87 -20.55
N GLU A 267 7.62 33.47 -21.54
CA GLU A 267 8.55 34.60 -21.33
C GLU A 267 7.82 35.80 -20.70
N GLY A 268 6.67 36.18 -21.25
CA GLY A 268 5.88 37.27 -20.70
C GLY A 268 5.25 36.95 -19.34
N ASP A 269 5.07 35.68 -19.03
CA ASP A 269 4.45 35.21 -17.79
C ASP A 269 5.47 34.89 -16.67
N LEU A 270 6.77 34.86 -16.98
CA LEU A 270 7.85 34.46 -16.04
C LEU A 270 7.80 35.22 -14.69
N PRO A 271 7.62 36.56 -14.62
CA PRO A 271 7.54 37.25 -13.34
C PRO A 271 6.35 36.77 -12.50
N LYS A 272 5.18 36.59 -13.14
CA LYS A 272 3.96 36.11 -12.47
C LYS A 272 4.09 34.65 -12.01
N LEU A 273 4.76 33.80 -12.81
CA LEU A 273 5.09 32.42 -12.42
C LEU A 273 5.96 32.38 -11.16
N LYS A 274 6.98 33.24 -11.08
CA LYS A 274 7.83 33.38 -9.88
C LYS A 274 7.03 33.83 -8.67
N ASP A 275 6.14 34.80 -8.86
CA ASP A 275 5.25 35.29 -7.79
C ASP A 275 4.27 34.21 -7.33
N LEU A 276 3.66 33.47 -8.26
CA LEU A 276 2.78 32.34 -7.95
C LEU A 276 3.53 31.26 -7.17
N LYS A 277 4.75 30.93 -7.58
CA LYS A 277 5.60 29.96 -6.86
C LYS A 277 5.91 30.38 -5.43
N LYS A 278 6.15 31.65 -5.22
CA LYS A 278 6.45 32.21 -3.90
C LYS A 278 5.21 32.24 -3.00
N ASN A 279 4.06 32.65 -3.54
CA ASN A 279 2.88 33.03 -2.75
C ASN A 279 1.82 31.93 -2.65
N SER A 280 1.79 30.96 -3.58
CA SER A 280 0.81 29.88 -3.51
C SER A 280 1.12 28.91 -2.36
N LEU A 281 0.12 28.68 -1.51
CA LEU A 281 0.18 27.66 -0.45
C LEU A 281 -0.09 26.24 -1.00
N LYS A 282 -0.67 26.14 -2.17
CA LYS A 282 -0.96 24.87 -2.84
C LYS A 282 0.07 24.59 -3.92
N PRO A 283 0.47 23.33 -4.11
CA PRO A 283 1.37 22.96 -5.20
C PRO A 283 0.72 23.23 -6.55
N VAL A 284 1.54 23.72 -7.48
CA VAL A 284 1.15 23.95 -8.87
C VAL A 284 2.12 23.19 -9.76
N PHE A 285 1.59 22.32 -10.63
CA PHE A 285 2.37 21.55 -11.60
C PHE A 285 2.09 22.04 -13.01
N MET A 286 3.13 22.01 -13.87
CA MET A 286 3.06 22.36 -15.28
C MET A 286 3.17 21.09 -16.11
N TRP A 287 2.13 20.78 -16.88
CA TRP A 287 2.13 19.69 -17.85
C TRP A 287 1.98 20.22 -19.27
N THR A 288 2.79 19.74 -20.20
CA THR A 288 2.65 20.11 -21.61
C THR A 288 2.03 18.98 -22.43
N TYR A 289 1.05 19.33 -23.24
CA TYR A 289 0.45 18.45 -24.26
C TYR A 289 1.11 18.60 -25.63
N THR A 290 2.16 19.44 -25.73
CA THR A 290 2.95 19.64 -26.95
C THR A 290 4.40 19.25 -26.71
N LEU A 291 5.18 19.05 -27.77
CA LEU A 291 6.63 18.93 -27.61
C LEU A 291 7.17 20.27 -27.11
N PRO A 292 7.91 20.30 -26.01
CA PRO A 292 8.43 21.54 -25.46
C PRO A 292 9.62 22.04 -26.24
N ALA A 293 9.71 23.36 -26.44
CA ALA A 293 10.94 24.01 -26.87
C ALA A 293 11.89 24.16 -25.68
N ASP A 294 13.21 24.05 -25.91
CA ASP A 294 14.23 24.16 -24.84
C ASP A 294 14.06 25.43 -24.01
N ARG A 295 13.82 26.56 -24.66
CA ARG A 295 13.58 27.84 -23.99
C ARG A 295 12.36 27.83 -23.08
N SER A 296 11.30 27.11 -23.44
CA SER A 296 10.11 26.94 -22.58
C SER A 296 10.45 26.15 -21.31
N VAL A 297 11.25 25.10 -21.45
CA VAL A 297 11.74 24.30 -20.31
C VAL A 297 12.61 25.15 -19.40
N GLU A 298 13.53 25.95 -19.95
CA GLU A 298 14.40 26.85 -19.20
C GLU A 298 13.60 27.87 -18.37
N ILE A 299 12.60 28.52 -18.99
CA ILE A 299 11.74 29.51 -18.31
C ILE A 299 10.99 28.88 -17.13
N LEU A 300 10.40 27.70 -17.33
CA LEU A 300 9.68 27.02 -16.27
C LEU A 300 10.62 26.57 -15.15
N ASN A 301 11.79 26.05 -15.47
CA ASN A 301 12.81 25.71 -14.48
C ASN A 301 13.29 26.95 -13.70
N GLU A 302 13.48 28.10 -14.39
CA GLU A 302 13.83 29.38 -13.76
C GLU A 302 12.74 29.87 -12.79
N ALA A 303 11.47 29.61 -13.15
CA ALA A 303 10.33 29.92 -12.29
C ALA A 303 10.13 28.89 -11.15
N GLY A 304 10.91 27.78 -11.12
CA GLY A 304 10.81 26.72 -10.12
C GLY A 304 9.69 25.71 -10.39
N TYR A 305 9.25 25.58 -11.65
CA TYR A 305 8.25 24.60 -12.06
C TYR A 305 8.86 23.54 -12.97
N PRO A 306 8.96 22.29 -12.52
CA PRO A 306 9.32 21.20 -13.42
C PRO A 306 8.22 20.99 -14.46
N LEU A 307 8.63 20.73 -15.71
CA LEU A 307 7.68 20.47 -16.79
C LEU A 307 7.45 18.97 -16.93
N PHE A 308 6.22 18.52 -16.72
CA PHE A 308 5.81 17.16 -17.00
C PHE A 308 5.41 17.03 -18.48
N THR A 309 5.83 15.93 -19.12
CA THR A 309 5.47 15.60 -20.50
C THR A 309 4.41 14.52 -20.57
N GLY A 310 4.26 13.69 -19.54
CA GLY A 310 3.24 12.66 -19.40
C GLY A 310 2.10 13.10 -18.47
N ALA A 311 0.86 13.07 -18.95
CA ALA A 311 -0.29 13.45 -18.13
C ALA A 311 -0.46 12.53 -16.93
N LEU A 312 -0.35 11.21 -17.13
CA LEU A 312 -0.48 10.23 -16.06
C LEU A 312 0.67 10.32 -15.05
N GLY A 313 1.92 10.58 -15.51
CA GLY A 313 3.07 10.81 -14.63
C GLY A 313 2.86 12.03 -13.73
N CYS A 314 2.36 13.15 -14.30
CA CYS A 314 2.00 14.35 -13.57
C CYS A 314 0.92 14.08 -12.50
N ALA A 315 -0.18 13.42 -12.88
CA ALA A 315 -1.29 13.10 -12.00
C ALA A 315 -0.86 12.13 -10.86
N ARG A 316 -0.12 11.08 -11.18
CA ARG A 316 0.42 10.12 -10.19
C ARG A 316 1.37 10.79 -9.21
N THR A 317 2.21 11.70 -9.68
CA THR A 317 3.10 12.47 -8.80
C THR A 317 2.29 13.30 -7.81
N MET A 318 1.26 14.01 -8.27
CA MET A 318 0.38 14.79 -7.38
C MET A 318 -0.31 13.90 -6.35
N ARG A 319 -0.78 12.71 -6.75
CA ARG A 319 -1.39 11.73 -5.85
C ARG A 319 -0.39 11.22 -4.82
N ALA A 320 0.80 10.82 -5.24
CA ALA A 320 1.85 10.31 -4.35
C ALA A 320 2.27 11.32 -3.28
N LEU A 321 2.33 12.61 -3.64
CA LEU A 321 2.61 13.69 -2.70
C LEU A 321 1.53 13.83 -1.62
N ALA A 322 0.25 13.73 -2.01
CA ALA A 322 -0.88 13.78 -1.07
C ALA A 322 -0.87 12.58 -0.12
N ASP A 323 -0.68 11.37 -0.66
CA ASP A 323 -0.64 10.13 0.12
C ASP A 323 0.55 10.12 1.10
N TYR A 324 1.73 10.55 0.64
CA TYR A 324 2.93 10.66 1.49
C TYR A 324 2.70 11.63 2.64
N ARG A 325 2.10 12.80 2.37
CA ARG A 325 1.76 13.77 3.42
C ARG A 325 0.81 13.16 4.45
N ALA A 326 -0.29 12.56 4.00
CA ALA A 326 -1.28 11.96 4.87
C ALA A 326 -0.67 10.88 5.77
N LEU A 327 0.15 9.98 5.20
CA LEU A 327 0.83 8.92 5.94
C LEU A 327 1.84 9.49 6.95
N ARG A 328 2.63 10.49 6.53
CA ARG A 328 3.59 11.15 7.42
C ARG A 328 2.91 11.83 8.60
N GLU A 329 1.83 12.59 8.36
CA GLU A 329 1.06 13.24 9.43
C GLU A 329 0.47 12.23 10.41
N GLN A 330 -0.05 11.10 9.93
CA GLN A 330 -0.52 10.00 10.78
C GLN A 330 0.63 9.38 11.58
N THR A 331 1.79 9.16 10.94
CA THR A 331 2.97 8.57 11.58
C THR A 331 3.54 9.46 12.68
N LEU A 332 3.52 10.78 12.48
CA LEU A 332 4.00 11.73 13.48
C LEU A 332 3.09 11.80 14.73
N LYS A 333 1.81 11.48 14.58
CA LYS A 333 0.84 11.42 15.70
C LYS A 333 0.98 10.14 16.54
N LYS A 334 1.66 9.10 16.02
CA LYS A 334 1.78 7.79 16.69
C LYS A 334 3.03 7.72 17.56
N PRO A 335 2.97 7.01 18.71
CA PRO A 335 4.15 6.67 19.48
C PRO A 335 5.19 5.94 18.63
N GLN A 336 6.46 6.15 18.95
CA GLN A 336 7.56 5.47 18.26
C GLN A 336 7.82 4.07 18.82
N ALA A 337 7.30 3.79 20.02
CA ALA A 337 7.45 2.50 20.70
C ALA A 337 6.52 1.44 20.10
N ALA A 338 6.99 0.21 20.07
CA ALA A 338 6.14 -0.94 19.79
C ALA A 338 4.97 -1.01 20.80
N PRO A 339 3.80 -1.53 20.40
CA PRO A 339 2.70 -1.70 21.33
C PRO A 339 3.09 -2.64 22.47
N ALA A 340 2.52 -2.38 23.64
CA ALA A 340 2.75 -3.26 24.80
C ALA A 340 2.18 -4.66 24.51
N PRO A 341 2.83 -5.73 24.99
CA PRO A 341 2.31 -7.08 24.86
C PRO A 341 0.91 -7.21 25.47
N HIS A 342 0.06 -7.99 24.84
CA HIS A 342 -1.30 -8.24 25.34
C HIS A 342 -1.25 -8.99 26.70
N PRO A 343 -2.12 -8.71 27.65
CA PRO A 343 -2.17 -9.41 28.95
C PRO A 343 -2.28 -10.94 28.84
N GLY A 344 -2.92 -11.43 27.79
CA GLY A 344 -3.07 -12.87 27.50
C GLY A 344 -1.80 -13.55 26.95
N ARG A 345 -0.76 -12.80 26.57
CA ARG A 345 0.44 -13.33 25.88
C ARG A 345 1.09 -14.51 26.60
N ALA A 346 1.37 -14.36 27.88
CA ALA A 346 2.05 -15.43 28.65
C ALA A 346 1.23 -16.74 28.70
N LYS A 347 -0.08 -16.62 28.87
CA LYS A 347 -1.01 -17.77 28.88
C LYS A 347 -1.03 -18.48 27.53
N VAL A 348 -1.16 -17.71 26.45
CA VAL A 348 -1.20 -18.26 25.08
C VAL A 348 0.14 -18.88 24.70
N HIS A 349 1.27 -18.24 25.00
CA HIS A 349 2.61 -18.79 24.74
C HIS A 349 2.80 -20.15 25.43
N ALA A 350 2.43 -20.25 26.72
CA ALA A 350 2.50 -21.51 27.45
C ALA A 350 1.61 -22.60 26.83
N ALA A 351 0.41 -22.23 26.38
CA ALA A 351 -0.52 -23.16 25.74
C ALA A 351 -0.03 -23.62 24.36
N LEU A 352 0.56 -22.73 23.56
CA LEU A 352 1.21 -23.06 22.27
C LEU A 352 2.39 -24.02 22.48
N ALA A 353 3.21 -23.78 23.48
CA ALA A 353 4.35 -24.64 23.82
C ALA A 353 3.89 -26.04 24.28
N ALA A 354 2.82 -26.13 25.09
CA ALA A 354 2.27 -27.38 25.58
C ALA A 354 1.48 -28.16 24.51
N ALA A 355 0.98 -27.49 23.46
CA ALA A 355 0.19 -28.13 22.43
C ALA A 355 1.05 -29.05 21.56
N GLY A 356 0.69 -30.35 21.53
CA GLY A 356 1.33 -31.33 20.64
C GLY A 356 0.97 -31.08 19.17
N GLY A 357 1.93 -31.37 18.28
CA GLY A 357 1.77 -31.19 16.83
C GLY A 357 1.99 -29.75 16.38
N THR A 358 1.98 -29.55 15.05
CA THR A 358 2.18 -28.22 14.41
C THR A 358 0.85 -27.55 14.08
N VAL A 359 -0.21 -28.29 13.82
CA VAL A 359 -1.52 -27.78 13.44
C VAL A 359 -2.49 -27.89 14.61
N LEU A 360 -3.15 -26.80 14.96
CA LEU A 360 -4.23 -26.74 15.94
C LEU A 360 -5.56 -26.65 15.22
N SER A 361 -6.44 -27.64 15.45
CA SER A 361 -7.83 -27.63 14.96
C SER A 361 -8.60 -26.42 15.53
N GLU A 362 -9.74 -26.08 14.96
CA GLU A 362 -10.60 -24.98 15.44
C GLU A 362 -10.87 -25.09 16.94
N TRP A 363 -11.21 -26.30 17.43
CA TRP A 363 -11.46 -26.57 18.84
C TRP A 363 -10.28 -26.20 19.74
N ARG A 364 -9.05 -26.47 19.29
CA ARG A 364 -7.84 -26.14 20.04
C ARG A 364 -7.38 -24.70 19.88
N ALA A 365 -7.60 -24.11 18.73
CA ALA A 365 -7.26 -22.71 18.43
C ALA A 365 -8.14 -21.72 19.19
N ARG A 366 -9.43 -22.05 19.35
CA ARG A 366 -10.45 -21.16 19.92
C ARG A 366 -10.06 -20.56 21.29
N PRO A 367 -9.66 -21.34 22.32
CA PRO A 367 -9.32 -20.76 23.62
C PRO A 367 -8.11 -19.77 23.56
N LEU A 368 -7.23 -19.94 22.57
CA LEU A 368 -6.07 -19.06 22.38
C LEU A 368 -6.51 -17.73 21.76
N LEU A 369 -7.40 -17.78 20.77
CA LEU A 369 -7.98 -16.63 20.13
C LEU A 369 -8.90 -15.84 21.07
N ASP A 370 -9.72 -16.54 21.87
CA ASP A 370 -10.60 -15.94 22.88
C ASP A 370 -9.81 -15.14 23.93
N ALA A 371 -8.58 -15.58 24.27
CA ALA A 371 -7.71 -14.85 25.20
C ALA A 371 -7.31 -13.44 24.68
N TYR A 372 -7.44 -13.20 23.38
CA TYR A 372 -7.23 -11.89 22.71
C TYR A 372 -8.54 -11.22 22.33
N GLY A 373 -9.68 -11.78 22.78
CA GLY A 373 -11.01 -11.26 22.42
C GLY A 373 -11.37 -11.47 20.94
N ILE A 374 -10.76 -12.47 20.30
CA ILE A 374 -11.11 -12.94 18.95
C ILE A 374 -12.18 -14.02 19.12
N GLY A 375 -13.40 -13.57 19.39
CA GLY A 375 -14.52 -14.46 19.65
C GLY A 375 -15.04 -15.16 18.39
N GLY A 376 -15.59 -16.35 18.57
CA GLY A 376 -16.26 -17.10 17.51
C GLY A 376 -17.60 -17.65 17.97
N ASN A 377 -18.18 -18.50 17.15
CA ASN A 377 -19.55 -18.99 17.31
C ASN A 377 -19.74 -20.03 18.45
N GLY A 378 -18.71 -20.20 19.32
CA GLY A 378 -18.78 -21.20 20.40
C GLY A 378 -18.91 -22.62 19.86
N GLY A 379 -19.36 -23.54 20.70
CA GLY A 379 -19.68 -24.90 20.28
C GLY A 379 -19.33 -25.96 21.31
N THR A 380 -19.76 -27.19 21.04
CA THR A 380 -19.49 -28.38 21.85
C THR A 380 -18.80 -29.43 21.01
N LEU A 381 -17.67 -29.95 21.49
CA LEU A 381 -16.99 -31.07 20.84
C LEU A 381 -17.67 -32.38 21.24
N ALA A 382 -18.38 -32.99 20.31
CA ALA A 382 -19.03 -34.28 20.46
C ALA A 382 -18.08 -35.41 20.03
N ARG A 383 -17.90 -36.40 20.89
CA ARG A 383 -17.11 -37.61 20.61
C ARG A 383 -18.00 -38.85 20.38
N SER A 384 -19.31 -38.66 20.46
CA SER A 384 -20.32 -39.69 20.17
C SER A 384 -21.55 -39.07 19.52
N VAL A 385 -22.33 -39.91 18.86
CA VAL A 385 -23.64 -39.53 18.30
C VAL A 385 -24.54 -38.92 19.37
N ALA A 386 -24.59 -39.53 20.55
CA ALA A 386 -25.42 -39.07 21.66
C ALA A 386 -25.06 -37.67 22.14
N GLU A 387 -23.73 -37.36 22.21
CA GLU A 387 -23.26 -36.02 22.55
C GLU A 387 -23.60 -35.00 21.46
N ALA A 388 -23.55 -35.39 20.17
CA ALA A 388 -23.91 -34.51 19.06
C ALA A 388 -25.41 -34.19 19.06
N GLU A 389 -26.28 -35.21 19.33
CA GLU A 389 -27.73 -35.04 19.46
C GLU A 389 -28.06 -34.11 20.66
N ALA A 390 -27.38 -34.32 21.80
CA ALA A 390 -27.57 -33.49 23.00
C ALA A 390 -27.15 -32.04 22.76
N ALA A 391 -25.99 -31.82 22.15
CA ALA A 391 -25.48 -30.49 21.81
C ALA A 391 -26.46 -29.77 20.85
N THR A 392 -26.92 -30.43 19.79
CA THR A 392 -27.87 -29.87 18.82
C THR A 392 -29.17 -29.47 19.49
N LYS A 393 -29.69 -30.34 20.40
CA LYS A 393 -30.89 -30.04 21.16
C LYS A 393 -30.71 -28.85 22.10
N THR A 394 -29.56 -28.73 22.75
CA THR A 394 -29.27 -27.62 23.66
C THR A 394 -29.19 -26.29 22.90
N ILE A 395 -28.59 -26.27 21.72
CA ILE A 395 -28.47 -25.08 20.87
C ILE A 395 -29.87 -24.66 20.38
N GLY A 396 -30.76 -25.61 20.01
CA GLY A 396 -32.16 -25.35 19.65
C GLY A 396 -32.36 -24.65 18.29
N HIS A 397 -31.31 -24.33 17.58
CA HIS A 397 -31.29 -23.74 16.23
C HIS A 397 -30.64 -24.71 15.24
N PRO A 398 -30.77 -24.50 13.94
CA PRO A 398 -29.92 -25.20 12.98
C PRO A 398 -28.45 -25.06 13.33
N VAL A 399 -27.74 -26.18 13.28
CA VAL A 399 -26.30 -26.24 13.63
C VAL A 399 -25.42 -26.62 12.46
N ALA A 400 -24.14 -26.30 12.57
CA ALA A 400 -23.07 -26.86 11.77
C ALA A 400 -22.37 -27.98 12.56
N LEU A 401 -22.08 -29.09 11.90
CA LEU A 401 -21.25 -30.18 12.42
C LEU A 401 -19.95 -30.21 11.61
N LYS A 402 -18.81 -30.12 12.30
CA LYS A 402 -17.49 -30.06 11.67
C LYS A 402 -16.52 -31.02 12.33
N VAL A 403 -15.93 -31.92 11.57
CA VAL A 403 -14.87 -32.81 12.09
C VAL A 403 -13.68 -31.97 12.56
N GLN A 404 -13.16 -32.29 13.73
CA GLN A 404 -11.95 -31.68 14.30
C GLN A 404 -10.80 -32.65 14.18
N SER A 405 -9.81 -32.28 13.38
CA SER A 405 -8.59 -33.04 13.14
C SER A 405 -7.45 -32.09 12.75
N PRO A 406 -6.26 -32.20 13.35
CA PRO A 406 -5.09 -31.47 12.89
C PRO A 406 -4.58 -31.97 11.52
N ASP A 407 -4.98 -33.18 11.12
CA ASP A 407 -4.55 -33.83 9.88
C ASP A 407 -5.51 -33.56 8.71
N ILE A 408 -6.65 -32.86 8.96
CA ILE A 408 -7.66 -32.46 7.97
C ILE A 408 -7.95 -30.95 8.10
N PRO A 409 -7.02 -30.08 7.66
CA PRO A 409 -7.21 -28.63 7.77
C PRO A 409 -8.36 -28.13 6.87
N HIS A 410 -8.49 -28.67 5.65
CA HIS A 410 -9.52 -28.29 4.67
C HIS A 410 -10.78 -29.18 4.77
N LYS A 411 -11.59 -28.92 5.79
CA LYS A 411 -12.75 -29.73 6.16
C LYS A 411 -13.81 -29.81 5.06
N THR A 412 -14.01 -28.74 4.30
CA THR A 412 -15.00 -28.64 3.20
C THR A 412 -14.65 -29.59 2.05
N GLU A 413 -13.40 -29.60 1.63
CA GLU A 413 -12.91 -30.49 0.56
C GLU A 413 -13.02 -31.98 0.96
N ALA A 414 -12.77 -32.26 2.24
CA ALA A 414 -12.89 -33.59 2.81
C ALA A 414 -14.37 -34.05 2.98
N GLY A 415 -15.37 -33.22 2.67
CA GLY A 415 -16.78 -33.48 2.99
C GLY A 415 -17.04 -33.65 4.49
N ALA A 416 -16.18 -33.10 5.33
CA ALA A 416 -16.16 -33.23 6.79
C ALA A 416 -16.96 -32.12 7.50
N VAL A 417 -17.85 -31.43 6.78
CA VAL A 417 -18.73 -30.35 7.27
C VAL A 417 -20.17 -30.66 6.85
N ALA A 418 -21.13 -30.45 7.78
CA ALA A 418 -22.55 -30.48 7.50
C ALA A 418 -23.20 -29.21 8.08
N LEU A 419 -23.96 -28.49 7.26
CA LEU A 419 -24.56 -27.21 7.60
C LEU A 419 -26.09 -27.32 7.68
N ASN A 420 -26.72 -26.42 8.41
CA ASN A 420 -28.18 -26.30 8.52
C ASN A 420 -28.85 -27.57 9.08
N ILE A 421 -28.23 -28.23 10.06
CA ILE A 421 -28.72 -29.47 10.63
C ILE A 421 -29.69 -29.14 11.77
N GLY A 422 -30.95 -29.55 11.61
CA GLY A 422 -31.95 -29.49 12.68
C GLY A 422 -31.79 -30.63 13.70
N VAL A 423 -32.51 -30.56 14.83
CA VAL A 423 -32.39 -31.48 15.96
C VAL A 423 -32.53 -32.95 15.54
N GLY A 424 -33.46 -33.30 14.64
CA GLY A 424 -33.66 -34.68 14.17
C GLY A 424 -32.61 -35.18 13.17
N GLY A 425 -31.74 -34.28 12.63
CA GLY A 425 -30.72 -34.61 11.61
C GLY A 425 -29.34 -34.88 12.18
N ALA A 426 -29.10 -34.66 13.47
CA ALA A 426 -27.77 -34.65 14.08
C ALA A 426 -27.07 -36.02 13.96
N ARG A 427 -27.74 -37.14 14.17
CA ARG A 427 -27.20 -38.51 14.03
C ARG A 427 -26.64 -38.73 12.61
N ALA A 428 -27.49 -38.57 11.60
CA ALA A 428 -27.14 -38.84 10.22
C ALA A 428 -26.01 -37.88 9.75
N ALA A 429 -26.02 -36.61 10.19
CA ALA A 429 -24.97 -35.65 9.88
C ALA A 429 -23.64 -36.04 10.53
N TYR A 430 -23.65 -36.42 11.82
CA TYR A 430 -22.45 -36.86 12.55
C TYR A 430 -21.78 -38.05 11.86
N GLU A 431 -22.59 -39.13 11.59
CA GLU A 431 -22.09 -40.34 10.92
C GLU A 431 -21.53 -40.04 9.53
N ARG A 432 -22.21 -39.18 8.76
CA ARG A 432 -21.79 -38.80 7.41
C ARG A 432 -20.47 -38.03 7.41
N VAL A 433 -20.33 -36.98 8.25
CA VAL A 433 -19.10 -36.16 8.24
C VAL A 433 -17.90 -36.96 8.75
N LEU A 434 -18.13 -37.88 9.72
CA LEU A 434 -17.08 -38.75 10.23
C LEU A 434 -16.63 -39.77 9.17
N ALA A 435 -17.61 -40.42 8.50
CA ALA A 435 -17.29 -41.36 7.42
C ALA A 435 -16.57 -40.70 6.26
N SER A 436 -16.91 -39.45 5.91
CA SER A 436 -16.23 -38.68 4.88
C SER A 436 -14.81 -38.35 5.28
N ALA A 437 -14.55 -37.92 6.51
CA ALA A 437 -13.22 -37.63 7.04
C ALA A 437 -12.33 -38.88 7.04
N VAL A 438 -12.84 -40.02 7.50
CA VAL A 438 -12.09 -41.29 7.49
C VAL A 438 -11.79 -41.76 6.06
N ARG A 439 -12.71 -41.55 5.13
CA ARG A 439 -12.48 -41.89 3.72
C ARG A 439 -11.42 -40.99 3.09
N TYR A 440 -11.43 -39.69 3.41
CA TYR A 440 -10.48 -38.70 2.90
C TYR A 440 -9.06 -38.93 3.45
N ALA A 441 -8.96 -39.18 4.76
CA ALA A 441 -7.69 -39.42 5.42
C ALA A 441 -7.82 -40.57 6.46
N PRO A 442 -7.62 -41.84 6.03
CA PRO A 442 -7.86 -43.01 6.88
C PRO A 442 -7.00 -43.07 8.16
N THR A 443 -5.84 -42.42 8.16
CA THR A 443 -4.91 -42.38 9.29
C THR A 443 -5.01 -41.08 10.12
N ALA A 444 -5.93 -40.18 9.78
CA ALA A 444 -6.07 -38.91 10.47
C ALA A 444 -6.53 -39.09 11.91
N ARG A 445 -5.93 -38.33 12.79
CA ARG A 445 -6.31 -38.28 14.20
C ARG A 445 -7.55 -37.41 14.37
N ILE A 446 -8.72 -38.02 14.54
CA ILE A 446 -9.98 -37.31 14.76
C ILE A 446 -10.17 -37.04 16.25
N GLU A 447 -10.33 -35.77 16.62
CA GLU A 447 -10.53 -35.31 18.00
C GLU A 447 -12.03 -35.36 18.41
N GLY A 448 -12.93 -35.30 17.45
CA GLY A 448 -14.38 -35.30 17.57
C GLY A 448 -15.07 -34.51 16.47
N VAL A 449 -16.32 -34.23 16.63
CA VAL A 449 -17.16 -33.40 15.76
C VAL A 449 -17.63 -32.17 16.54
N LEU A 450 -17.22 -30.99 16.11
CA LEU A 450 -17.66 -29.73 16.71
C LEU A 450 -19.07 -29.40 16.25
N VAL A 451 -20.00 -29.22 17.20
CA VAL A 451 -21.40 -28.81 16.97
C VAL A 451 -21.52 -27.34 17.34
N GLN A 452 -21.88 -26.50 16.41
CA GLN A 452 -21.97 -25.05 16.58
C GLN A 452 -23.29 -24.51 16.05
N ALA A 453 -23.82 -23.44 16.64
CA ALA A 453 -24.94 -22.72 16.04
C ALA A 453 -24.55 -22.19 14.64
N MET A 454 -25.50 -22.16 13.70
CA MET A 454 -25.27 -21.45 12.43
C MET A 454 -25.06 -19.97 12.70
N ALA A 455 -24.06 -19.39 12.06
CA ALA A 455 -23.88 -17.95 12.08
C ALA A 455 -25.02 -17.24 11.33
N PRO A 456 -25.51 -16.11 11.83
CA PRO A 456 -26.45 -15.28 11.06
C PRO A 456 -25.89 -14.91 9.69
N ALA A 457 -26.77 -14.57 8.75
CA ALA A 457 -26.34 -14.13 7.42
C ALA A 457 -25.49 -12.86 7.48
N GLY A 458 -24.53 -12.76 6.59
CA GLY A 458 -23.63 -11.62 6.49
C GLY A 458 -22.74 -11.75 5.26
N ARG A 459 -21.74 -10.90 5.17
CA ARG A 459 -20.73 -10.97 4.10
C ARG A 459 -19.53 -11.79 4.55
N GLU A 460 -19.12 -12.70 3.70
CA GLU A 460 -17.96 -13.53 3.98
C GLU A 460 -16.66 -12.77 3.68
N VAL A 461 -15.73 -12.82 4.62
CA VAL A 461 -14.39 -12.27 4.52
C VAL A 461 -13.41 -13.35 4.95
N ILE A 462 -12.26 -13.41 4.29
CA ILE A 462 -11.12 -14.20 4.73
C ILE A 462 -10.19 -13.27 5.50
N LEU A 463 -9.82 -13.67 6.70
CA LEU A 463 -8.88 -12.95 7.54
C LEU A 463 -7.83 -13.92 8.07
N GLY A 464 -6.57 -13.64 7.82
CA GLY A 464 -5.51 -14.54 8.26
C GLY A 464 -4.20 -13.81 8.59
N VAL A 465 -3.26 -14.58 9.04
CA VAL A 465 -1.86 -14.18 9.19
C VAL A 465 -1.00 -15.25 8.56
N ASN A 466 -0.09 -14.82 7.71
CA ASN A 466 0.93 -15.71 7.14
C ASN A 466 2.31 -15.14 7.44
N ARG A 467 3.25 -16.00 7.81
CA ARG A 467 4.63 -15.59 8.04
C ARG A 467 5.38 -15.57 6.72
N ASP A 468 5.74 -14.38 6.26
CA ASP A 468 6.73 -14.22 5.21
C ASP A 468 8.13 -14.54 5.77
N GLN A 469 8.95 -15.23 4.96
CA GLN A 469 10.29 -15.67 5.40
C GLN A 469 11.23 -14.49 5.71
N ARG A 470 10.99 -13.33 5.08
CA ARG A 470 11.79 -12.12 5.22
C ARG A 470 11.16 -11.12 6.18
N TRP A 471 9.89 -10.83 5.97
CA TRP A 471 9.21 -9.73 6.64
C TRP A 471 8.58 -10.10 7.97
N GLY A 472 8.54 -11.41 8.31
CA GLY A 472 7.83 -11.90 9.47
C GLY A 472 6.32 -12.01 9.23
N PRO A 473 5.50 -11.97 10.30
CA PRO A 473 4.05 -12.14 10.15
C PRO A 473 3.40 -10.96 9.42
N LEU A 474 2.58 -11.28 8.41
CA LEU A 474 1.76 -10.35 7.64
C LEU A 474 0.29 -10.72 7.84
N LEU A 475 -0.53 -9.74 8.22
CA LEU A 475 -1.97 -9.90 8.23
C LEU A 475 -2.49 -9.85 6.79
N MET A 476 -3.42 -10.75 6.48
CA MET A 476 -4.09 -10.88 5.20
C MET A 476 -5.58 -10.65 5.39
N VAL A 477 -6.20 -9.85 4.53
CA VAL A 477 -7.65 -9.73 4.44
C VAL A 477 -8.09 -9.76 2.99
N GLY A 478 -9.18 -10.48 2.72
CA GLY A 478 -9.79 -10.59 1.40
C GLY A 478 -11.30 -10.80 1.48
N LEU A 479 -12.01 -10.49 0.40
CA LEU A 479 -13.42 -10.80 0.30
C LEU A 479 -13.59 -12.32 0.23
N GLY A 480 -14.58 -12.89 0.93
CA GLY A 480 -14.89 -14.31 0.98
C GLY A 480 -15.86 -14.78 -0.12
N GLY A 481 -16.23 -16.06 -0.07
CA GLY A 481 -17.17 -16.70 -0.98
C GLY A 481 -16.51 -17.32 -2.22
N VAL A 482 -17.31 -17.97 -3.06
CA VAL A 482 -16.85 -18.77 -4.22
C VAL A 482 -16.06 -17.99 -5.30
N LEU A 483 -16.07 -16.67 -5.28
CA LEU A 483 -15.36 -15.82 -6.23
C LEU A 483 -13.94 -15.45 -5.79
N VAL A 484 -13.57 -15.70 -4.55
CA VAL A 484 -12.26 -15.30 -3.99
C VAL A 484 -11.10 -15.96 -4.72
N GLU A 485 -11.22 -17.25 -5.00
CA GLU A 485 -10.19 -18.00 -5.71
C GLU A 485 -10.00 -17.49 -7.14
N ALA A 486 -11.07 -16.97 -7.75
CA ALA A 486 -11.06 -16.45 -9.12
C ALA A 486 -10.52 -15.00 -9.21
N ILE A 487 -10.89 -14.13 -8.25
CA ILE A 487 -10.54 -12.69 -8.30
C ILE A 487 -9.25 -12.39 -7.55
N ARG A 488 -8.91 -13.19 -6.52
CA ARG A 488 -7.74 -13.02 -5.64
C ARG A 488 -7.61 -11.61 -5.08
N ASP A 489 -8.75 -11.01 -4.69
CA ASP A 489 -8.79 -9.68 -4.08
C ASP A 489 -8.38 -9.78 -2.60
N VAL A 490 -7.08 -9.80 -2.40
CA VAL A 490 -6.43 -9.96 -1.10
C VAL A 490 -5.39 -8.88 -0.92
N VAL A 491 -5.38 -8.26 0.26
CA VAL A 491 -4.39 -7.25 0.66
C VAL A 491 -3.65 -7.70 1.91
N LEU A 492 -2.38 -7.30 1.99
CA LEU A 492 -1.49 -7.65 3.10
C LEU A 492 -1.07 -6.40 3.87
N ALA A 493 -0.83 -6.56 5.16
CA ALA A 493 -0.19 -5.52 5.97
C ALA A 493 0.74 -6.15 7.03
N PRO A 494 1.91 -5.54 7.32
CA PRO A 494 2.76 -5.98 8.41
C PRO A 494 2.09 -5.71 9.76
N VAL A 495 2.29 -6.63 10.70
CA VAL A 495 1.78 -6.48 12.07
C VAL A 495 2.78 -5.71 12.95
N PRO A 496 2.36 -5.02 14.00
CA PRO A 496 0.97 -4.82 14.45
C PRO A 496 0.27 -3.69 13.68
N LEU A 497 -1.07 -3.80 13.58
CA LEU A 497 -1.94 -2.79 12.99
C LEU A 497 -2.63 -1.96 14.08
N ASP A 498 -2.80 -0.66 13.83
CA ASP A 498 -3.81 0.13 14.53
C ASP A 498 -5.15 0.18 13.75
N ARG A 499 -6.20 0.66 14.39
CA ARG A 499 -7.54 0.72 13.80
C ARG A 499 -7.60 1.54 12.51
N GLY A 500 -6.85 2.66 12.43
CA GLY A 500 -6.80 3.49 11.22
C GLY A 500 -6.18 2.75 10.03
N ALA A 501 -5.07 2.03 10.28
CA ALA A 501 -4.43 1.20 9.27
C ALA A 501 -5.33 0.02 8.84
N ALA A 502 -6.08 -0.58 9.75
CA ALA A 502 -7.04 -1.64 9.42
C ALA A 502 -8.17 -1.13 8.51
N VAL A 503 -8.75 0.03 8.81
CA VAL A 503 -9.78 0.67 7.97
C VAL A 503 -9.22 1.02 6.58
N ALA A 504 -8.01 1.60 6.52
CA ALA A 504 -7.36 1.93 5.25
C ALA A 504 -7.10 0.67 4.41
N LEU A 505 -6.69 -0.43 5.04
CA LEU A 505 -6.44 -1.71 4.37
C LEU A 505 -7.74 -2.28 3.76
N LEU A 506 -8.87 -2.21 4.47
CA LEU A 506 -10.17 -2.61 3.93
C LEU A 506 -10.59 -1.76 2.72
N GLY A 507 -10.31 -0.45 2.77
CA GLY A 507 -10.56 0.48 1.66
C GLY A 507 -9.70 0.24 0.43
N SER A 508 -8.58 -0.48 0.54
CA SER A 508 -7.67 -0.80 -0.58
C SER A 508 -8.06 -2.08 -1.33
N LEU A 509 -9.03 -2.85 -0.85
CA LEU A 509 -9.60 -3.97 -1.59
C LEU A 509 -10.26 -3.46 -2.88
N THR A 510 -10.06 -4.17 -3.99
CA THR A 510 -10.69 -3.84 -5.28
C THR A 510 -12.21 -3.88 -5.17
N GLY A 511 -12.72 -4.87 -4.44
CA GLY A 511 -14.14 -5.05 -4.14
C GLY A 511 -14.62 -4.34 -2.86
N ALA A 512 -13.91 -3.36 -2.32
CA ALA A 512 -14.29 -2.65 -1.08
C ALA A 512 -15.74 -2.13 -1.09
N ALA A 513 -16.25 -1.73 -2.26
CA ALA A 513 -17.63 -1.30 -2.43
C ALA A 513 -18.66 -2.38 -2.01
N PHE A 514 -18.28 -3.66 -2.05
CA PHE A 514 -19.14 -4.75 -1.57
C PHE A 514 -19.37 -4.70 -0.05
N LEU A 515 -18.47 -4.11 0.71
CA LEU A 515 -18.64 -3.89 2.15
C LEU A 515 -19.57 -2.70 2.47
N GLY A 516 -19.82 -1.81 1.51
CA GLY A 516 -20.81 -0.73 1.60
C GLY A 516 -22.25 -1.21 1.35
N PRO A 517 -23.25 -0.33 1.28
CA PRO A 517 -24.59 -0.68 0.85
C PRO A 517 -24.57 -1.25 -0.57
N TYR A 518 -25.10 -2.45 -0.78
CA TYR A 518 -25.03 -3.12 -2.08
C TYR A 518 -26.31 -3.91 -2.37
N ARG A 519 -26.97 -3.66 -3.50
CA ARG A 519 -28.17 -4.39 -3.99
C ARG A 519 -29.24 -4.64 -2.90
N GLY A 520 -29.56 -3.60 -2.12
CA GLY A 520 -30.56 -3.70 -1.06
C GLY A 520 -30.07 -4.30 0.27
N MET A 521 -28.83 -4.77 0.33
CA MET A 521 -28.19 -5.14 1.59
C MET A 521 -27.64 -3.88 2.28
N PRO A 522 -27.81 -3.74 3.61
CA PRO A 522 -27.21 -2.65 4.38
C PRO A 522 -25.67 -2.74 4.34
N ALA A 523 -24.97 -1.68 4.75
CA ALA A 523 -23.54 -1.71 4.92
C ALA A 523 -23.12 -2.83 5.90
N ALA A 524 -21.97 -3.44 5.66
CA ALA A 524 -21.35 -4.36 6.59
C ALA A 524 -20.71 -3.61 7.77
N ASP A 525 -20.60 -4.23 8.92
CA ASP A 525 -19.91 -3.68 10.08
C ASP A 525 -18.38 -3.70 9.89
N THR A 526 -17.90 -2.81 9.04
CA THR A 526 -16.48 -2.65 8.77
C THR A 526 -15.70 -2.18 10.00
N GLY A 527 -16.39 -1.52 10.95
CA GLY A 527 -15.81 -1.10 12.22
C GLY A 527 -15.44 -2.31 13.09
N ALA A 528 -16.37 -3.26 13.27
CA ALA A 528 -16.12 -4.48 14.00
C ALA A 528 -15.08 -5.38 13.29
N LEU A 529 -15.08 -5.41 11.95
CA LEU A 529 -14.07 -6.12 11.19
C LEU A 529 -12.68 -5.51 11.42
N ALA A 530 -12.55 -4.19 11.38
CA ALA A 530 -11.29 -3.50 11.66
C ALA A 530 -10.78 -3.78 13.09
N ASP A 531 -11.68 -3.82 14.07
CA ASP A 531 -11.32 -4.15 15.46
C ASP A 531 -10.88 -5.62 15.59
N LEU A 532 -11.48 -6.55 14.86
CA LEU A 532 -11.03 -7.94 14.78
C LEU A 532 -9.62 -8.03 14.14
N MET A 533 -9.39 -7.30 13.05
CA MET A 533 -8.08 -7.22 12.40
C MET A 533 -6.98 -6.72 13.35
N VAL A 534 -7.27 -5.69 14.15
CA VAL A 534 -6.33 -5.17 15.16
C VAL A 534 -6.00 -6.25 16.20
N LYS A 535 -7.01 -6.96 16.73
CA LYS A 535 -6.80 -8.04 17.70
C LYS A 535 -5.97 -9.19 17.13
N LEU A 536 -6.28 -9.62 15.90
CA LEU A 536 -5.53 -10.68 15.22
C LEU A 536 -4.09 -10.24 14.93
N SER A 537 -3.88 -8.98 14.53
CA SER A 537 -2.54 -8.46 14.30
C SER A 537 -1.71 -8.38 15.58
N GLN A 538 -2.32 -8.04 16.72
CA GLN A 538 -1.66 -8.06 18.02
C GLN A 538 -1.32 -9.49 18.45
N PHE A 539 -2.23 -10.44 18.24
CA PHE A 539 -1.98 -11.87 18.48
C PHE A 539 -0.76 -12.35 17.67
N ALA A 540 -0.73 -12.04 16.38
CA ALA A 540 0.37 -12.42 15.50
C ALA A 540 1.71 -11.75 15.87
N PHE A 541 1.66 -10.50 16.29
CA PHE A 541 2.86 -9.77 16.75
C PHE A 541 3.43 -10.37 18.04
N ASP A 542 2.57 -10.66 19.02
CA ASP A 542 2.98 -11.20 20.31
C ASP A 542 3.54 -12.63 20.21
N HIS A 543 3.07 -13.40 19.22
CA HIS A 543 3.43 -14.80 18.99
C HIS A 543 4.18 -15.02 17.67
N ALA A 544 4.87 -13.99 17.19
CA ALA A 544 5.62 -14.05 15.94
C ALA A 544 6.64 -15.20 15.87
N GLU A 545 7.20 -15.60 17.01
CA GLU A 545 8.16 -16.70 17.08
C GLU A 545 7.50 -18.07 17.26
N ASP A 546 6.24 -18.13 17.65
CA ASP A 546 5.53 -19.37 17.93
C ASP A 546 4.71 -19.87 16.73
N ILE A 547 4.15 -18.93 15.91
CA ILE A 547 3.17 -19.24 14.87
C ILE A 547 3.72 -18.98 13.46
N ALA A 548 3.37 -19.86 12.52
CA ALA A 548 3.62 -19.71 11.10
C ALA A 548 2.39 -19.13 10.38
N GLU A 549 1.19 -19.56 10.79
CA GLU A 549 -0.06 -19.19 10.11
C GLU A 549 -1.23 -19.15 11.09
N VAL A 550 -2.15 -18.23 10.86
CA VAL A 550 -3.51 -18.23 11.43
C VAL A 550 -4.47 -18.02 10.28
N ASP A 551 -5.49 -18.89 10.16
CA ASP A 551 -6.56 -18.74 9.18
C ASP A 551 -7.91 -18.65 9.90
N LEU A 552 -8.61 -17.54 9.67
CA LEU A 552 -9.99 -17.31 10.09
C LEU A 552 -10.85 -17.25 8.83
N ASN A 553 -11.45 -18.38 8.45
CA ASN A 553 -12.11 -18.52 7.16
C ASN A 553 -13.32 -19.47 7.20
N PRO A 554 -14.54 -18.93 7.08
CA PRO A 554 -14.86 -17.52 6.88
C PRO A 554 -15.03 -16.72 8.18
N VAL A 555 -14.89 -15.41 8.06
CA VAL A 555 -15.41 -14.43 9.00
C VAL A 555 -16.70 -13.86 8.39
N ILE A 556 -17.82 -13.95 9.08
CA ILE A 556 -19.09 -13.36 8.65
C ILE A 556 -19.18 -11.94 9.23
N VAL A 557 -19.23 -10.95 8.35
CA VAL A 557 -19.44 -9.55 8.72
C VAL A 557 -20.93 -9.24 8.57
N HIS A 558 -21.58 -8.96 9.70
CA HIS A 558 -23.01 -8.66 9.76
C HIS A 558 -23.31 -7.22 9.32
N SER A 559 -24.57 -6.81 9.39
CA SER A 559 -24.95 -5.42 9.14
C SER A 559 -24.27 -4.48 10.13
N ASP A 560 -24.11 -3.24 9.74
CA ASP A 560 -23.48 -2.19 10.57
C ASP A 560 -24.12 -2.13 11.97
N GLY A 561 -23.30 -2.27 13.01
CA GLY A 561 -23.69 -2.36 14.41
C GLY A 561 -23.96 -3.78 14.94
N ASP A 562 -24.05 -4.81 14.07
CA ASP A 562 -24.32 -6.21 14.47
C ASP A 562 -23.03 -7.05 14.64
N GLY A 563 -21.87 -6.48 14.37
CA GLY A 563 -20.58 -7.10 14.62
C GLY A 563 -20.11 -8.09 13.57
N VAL A 564 -19.20 -8.98 13.99
CA VAL A 564 -18.60 -10.04 13.16
C VAL A 564 -18.60 -11.38 13.88
N THR A 565 -18.68 -12.48 13.13
CA THR A 565 -18.58 -13.85 13.66
C THR A 565 -17.46 -14.62 12.98
N VAL A 566 -16.47 -15.08 13.74
CA VAL A 566 -15.47 -16.02 13.26
C VAL A 566 -16.07 -17.42 13.24
N VAL A 567 -16.27 -17.97 12.05
CA VAL A 567 -16.94 -19.26 11.88
C VAL A 567 -15.96 -20.43 11.99
N ASP A 568 -14.80 -20.34 11.36
CA ASP A 568 -13.76 -21.38 11.46
C ASP A 568 -12.40 -20.74 11.79
N ALA A 569 -11.51 -21.50 12.42
CA ALA A 569 -10.19 -21.05 12.80
C ALA A 569 -9.16 -22.20 12.72
N LEU A 570 -7.97 -21.86 12.26
CA LEU A 570 -6.82 -22.75 12.23
C LEU A 570 -5.59 -21.98 12.73
N ILE A 571 -4.73 -22.64 13.50
CA ILE A 571 -3.41 -22.10 13.85
C ILE A 571 -2.36 -23.15 13.47
N VAL A 572 -1.36 -22.71 12.73
CA VAL A 572 -0.17 -23.51 12.41
C VAL A 572 1.02 -22.94 13.19
N LYS A 573 1.64 -23.79 14.01
CA LYS A 573 2.84 -23.43 14.77
C LYS A 573 4.07 -23.53 13.88
N ARG A 574 5.10 -22.76 14.19
CA ARG A 574 6.41 -22.92 13.57
C ARG A 574 7.01 -24.28 13.93
N THR A 575 7.71 -24.87 12.98
CA THR A 575 8.53 -26.06 13.23
C THR A 575 9.87 -25.66 13.84
N ALA A 576 10.49 -26.54 14.62
CA ALA A 576 11.83 -26.29 15.22
C ALA A 576 12.89 -25.97 14.13
N HIS A 577 12.77 -26.59 12.96
CA HIS A 577 13.69 -26.37 11.84
C HIS A 577 13.55 -24.98 11.19
N GLU A 578 12.34 -24.42 11.18
CA GLU A 578 12.08 -23.04 10.73
C GLU A 578 12.57 -22.01 11.75
N ALA A 579 12.54 -22.33 13.03
CA ALA A 579 13.07 -21.48 14.10
C ALA A 579 14.60 -21.36 14.04
N GLU A 580 15.30 -22.49 13.82
CA GLU A 580 16.77 -22.54 13.74
C GLU A 580 17.34 -21.79 12.52
N ARG A 581 16.67 -21.80 11.39
CA ARG A 581 17.11 -21.05 10.19
C ARG A 581 17.09 -19.54 10.38
N HIS A 582 16.24 -19.03 11.25
CA HIS A 582 16.13 -17.60 11.51
C HIS A 582 17.26 -17.11 12.42
N THR A 583 17.61 -17.87 13.47
CA THR A 583 18.73 -17.59 14.37
C THR A 583 20.10 -17.73 13.70
N ALA A 584 20.22 -18.44 12.61
CA ALA A 584 21.48 -18.57 11.86
C ALA A 584 21.66 -17.46 10.78
N ALA A 585 20.61 -16.65 10.54
CA ALA A 585 20.62 -15.55 9.56
C ALA A 585 20.75 -14.16 10.23
N GLU A 586 20.61 -14.06 11.55
CA GLU A 586 20.97 -12.90 12.38
C GLU A 586 22.47 -12.94 12.74
#